data_02d103a202a4af33a3d3ca03c36cbbaf
#
_entry.id   02d103a202a4af33a3d3ca03c36cbbaf
#
_cell.length_a   1.000
_cell.length_b   1.000
_cell.length_c   1.000
_cell.angle_alpha   90.00
_cell.angle_beta   90.00
_cell.angle_gamma   90.00
#
_symmetry.space_group_name_H-M   'P 1'
#
loop_
_entity.id
_entity.type
_entity.pdbx_description
1 polymer ?
#
loop_
_entity_poly.entity_id
_entity_poly.type
_entity_poly.pdbx_seq_one_letter_code
_entity_poly.pdbx_strand_id
1 'polypeptide(L)'
;MRVLDLGCGRALSSVFLRREFGVQVWATDLWFSASENLQRIRDAGVEDGVFPIHADARSLPFAEDFFDAIVSVGCYYYFGTDDHYLNYLARFVKPGGPVGIANAGMVREIEGPLPEHLRGWWTDDRNFGWCLHSAAWWRRHWEKTGILAIEVADTMPDGWQLWLDWHRVVAPDNALELEALEADRGSHLNYVRVVGRRREQAKLLDVVVSLPAQYTKKPLLRSEAE
;
A
#
# COMPACT_ATOMS: atom_id res chain seq x y z
N MET A 1 6.04 -8.97 18.64
CA MET A 1 5.09 -8.91 17.51
C MET A 1 5.85 -9.04 16.20
N ARG A 2 5.28 -9.77 15.24
CA ARG A 2 5.76 -9.88 13.86
C ARG A 2 4.92 -8.95 12.99
N VAL A 3 5.55 -8.00 12.33
CA VAL A 3 4.89 -6.99 11.49
C VAL A 3 5.37 -7.12 10.05
N LEU A 4 4.46 -7.18 9.10
CA LEU A 4 4.76 -7.00 7.69
C LEU A 4 4.70 -5.49 7.38
N ASP A 5 5.81 -4.93 6.93
CA ASP A 5 5.86 -3.60 6.32
C ASP A 5 5.85 -3.78 4.79
N LEU A 6 4.67 -3.63 4.21
CA LEU A 6 4.40 -3.95 2.80
C LEU A 6 4.61 -2.73 1.93
N GLY A 7 5.58 -2.81 1.02
CA GLY A 7 6.05 -1.69 0.23
C GLY A 7 6.87 -0.70 1.07
N CYS A 8 7.82 -1.24 1.81
CA CYS A 8 8.64 -0.47 2.75
C CYS A 8 9.60 0.54 2.09
N GLY A 9 9.71 0.52 0.76
CA GLY A 9 10.65 1.35 0.03
C GLY A 9 12.08 1.14 0.53
N ARG A 10 12.68 2.22 1.03
CA ARG A 10 14.03 2.21 1.61
C ARG A 10 14.08 1.79 3.09
N ALA A 11 13.06 1.08 3.56
CA ALA A 11 12.91 0.55 4.92
C ALA A 11 12.87 1.61 6.04
N LEU A 12 12.52 2.85 5.75
CA LEU A 12 12.43 3.91 6.79
C LEU A 12 11.33 3.62 7.80
N SER A 13 10.15 3.23 7.35
CA SER A 13 9.03 2.80 8.19
C SER A 13 9.40 1.58 9.03
N SER A 14 10.10 0.62 8.43
CA SER A 14 10.57 -0.60 9.12
C SER A 14 11.54 -0.28 10.25
N VAL A 15 12.52 0.60 10.01
CA VAL A 15 13.47 1.06 11.02
C VAL A 15 12.75 1.79 12.16
N PHE A 16 11.79 2.66 11.81
CA PHE A 16 10.97 3.38 12.78
C PHE A 16 10.17 2.40 13.67
N LEU A 17 9.45 1.44 13.05
CA LEU A 17 8.67 0.46 13.78
C LEU A 17 9.52 -0.36 14.76
N ARG A 18 10.73 -0.76 14.34
CA ARG A 18 11.65 -1.48 15.20
C ARG A 18 12.13 -0.63 16.37
N ARG A 19 12.55 0.61 16.13
CA ARG A 19 13.10 1.50 17.17
C ARG A 19 12.05 1.93 18.17
N GLU A 20 10.87 2.35 17.70
CA GLU A 20 9.85 2.91 18.57
C GLU A 20 9.03 1.86 19.31
N PHE A 21 8.77 0.71 18.65
CA PHE A 21 7.88 -0.30 19.21
C PHE A 21 8.55 -1.63 19.54
N GLY A 22 9.85 -1.81 19.23
CA GLY A 22 10.57 -3.04 19.53
C GLY A 22 10.07 -4.28 18.77
N VAL A 23 9.28 -4.10 17.72
CA VAL A 23 8.67 -5.21 16.96
C VAL A 23 9.68 -5.82 15.98
N GLN A 24 9.45 -7.05 15.57
CA GLN A 24 10.13 -7.67 14.44
C GLN A 24 9.42 -7.27 13.16
N VAL A 25 10.17 -6.81 12.15
CA VAL A 25 9.61 -6.27 10.92
C VAL A 25 10.14 -7.01 9.69
N TRP A 26 9.26 -7.49 8.85
CA TRP A 26 9.57 -7.99 7.52
C TRP A 26 9.36 -6.85 6.53
N ALA A 27 10.49 -6.21 6.17
CA ALA A 27 10.58 -5.05 5.29
C ALA A 27 10.49 -5.52 3.83
N THR A 28 9.30 -5.55 3.26
CA THR A 28 9.05 -6.15 1.96
C THR A 28 8.84 -5.08 0.90
N ASP A 29 9.63 -5.15 -0.19
CA ASP A 29 9.52 -4.21 -1.31
C ASP A 29 9.83 -4.90 -2.64
N LEU A 30 9.29 -4.33 -3.75
CA LEU A 30 9.55 -4.80 -5.11
C LEU A 30 10.64 -3.99 -5.80
N TRP A 31 10.71 -2.69 -5.54
CA TRP A 31 11.62 -1.76 -6.24
C TRP A 31 13.00 -1.69 -5.63
N PHE A 32 13.13 -1.96 -4.34
CA PHE A 32 14.40 -1.97 -3.63
C PHE A 32 14.82 -3.40 -3.30
N SER A 33 16.03 -3.75 -3.68
CA SER A 33 16.55 -5.09 -3.40
C SER A 33 16.72 -5.35 -1.89
N ALA A 34 16.60 -6.61 -1.50
CA ALA A 34 16.86 -7.00 -0.12
C ALA A 34 18.30 -6.62 0.34
N SER A 35 19.27 -6.68 -0.56
CA SER A 35 20.67 -6.32 -0.24
C SER A 35 20.85 -4.84 0.05
N GLU A 36 20.21 -3.96 -0.73
CA GLU A 36 20.26 -2.51 -0.47
C GLU A 36 19.58 -2.16 0.86
N ASN A 37 18.42 -2.76 1.13
CA ASN A 37 17.72 -2.53 2.39
C ASN A 37 18.46 -3.14 3.57
N LEU A 38 19.13 -4.29 3.41
CA LEU A 38 19.99 -4.86 4.46
C LEU A 38 21.10 -3.91 4.87
N GLN A 39 21.74 -3.23 3.90
CA GLN A 39 22.77 -2.24 4.23
C GLN A 39 22.20 -1.08 5.04
N ARG A 40 21.04 -0.52 4.63
CA ARG A 40 20.36 0.58 5.37
C ARG A 40 19.96 0.16 6.80
N ILE A 41 19.47 -1.06 6.94
CA ILE A 41 19.06 -1.65 8.23
C ILE A 41 20.28 -1.80 9.16
N ARG A 42 21.44 -2.24 8.63
CA ARG A 42 22.72 -2.31 9.36
C ARG A 42 23.21 -0.94 9.78
N ASP A 43 23.21 0.02 8.86
CA ASP A 43 23.61 1.40 9.15
C ASP A 43 22.71 2.03 10.23
N ALA A 44 21.44 1.59 10.29
CA ALA A 44 20.50 1.98 11.33
C ALA A 44 20.68 1.19 12.66
N GLY A 45 21.47 0.12 12.69
CA GLY A 45 21.73 -0.70 13.88
C GLY A 45 20.51 -1.50 14.35
N VAL A 46 19.66 -1.98 13.42
CA VAL A 46 18.43 -2.71 13.76
C VAL A 46 18.30 -4.05 13.02
N GLU A 47 19.42 -4.61 12.56
CA GLU A 47 19.42 -5.88 11.80
C GLU A 47 18.98 -7.10 12.62
N ASP A 48 18.97 -6.98 13.94
CA ASP A 48 18.47 -8.01 14.86
C ASP A 48 16.93 -8.16 14.84
N GLY A 49 16.22 -7.20 14.24
CA GLY A 49 14.77 -7.18 14.26
C GLY A 49 14.10 -6.69 12.98
N VAL A 50 14.86 -6.33 11.94
CA VAL A 50 14.32 -5.94 10.63
C VAL A 50 14.88 -6.84 9.54
N PHE A 51 14.00 -7.52 8.81
CA PHE A 51 14.34 -8.55 7.82
C PHE A 51 13.91 -8.07 6.43
N PRO A 52 14.84 -7.69 5.54
CA PRO A 52 14.50 -7.21 4.20
C PRO A 52 14.11 -8.37 3.28
N ILE A 53 13.01 -8.21 2.59
CA ILE A 53 12.47 -9.19 1.63
C ILE A 53 12.24 -8.49 0.28
N HIS A 54 12.78 -9.04 -0.79
CA HIS A 54 12.49 -8.59 -2.14
C HIS A 54 11.34 -9.43 -2.71
N ALA A 55 10.15 -8.87 -2.81
CA ALA A 55 8.98 -9.59 -3.31
C ALA A 55 7.92 -8.65 -3.88
N ASP A 56 7.13 -9.18 -4.82
CA ASP A 56 5.90 -8.54 -5.31
C ASP A 56 4.80 -8.70 -4.25
N ALA A 57 4.12 -7.61 -3.92
CA ALA A 57 3.00 -7.60 -2.99
C ALA A 57 1.87 -8.59 -3.37
N ARG A 58 1.80 -8.97 -4.66
CA ARG A 58 0.81 -9.91 -5.20
C ARG A 58 1.26 -11.38 -5.12
N SER A 59 2.51 -11.64 -4.68
CA SER A 59 3.10 -12.98 -4.56
C SER A 59 4.05 -13.03 -3.36
N LEU A 60 3.49 -12.93 -2.17
CA LEU A 60 4.25 -12.86 -0.92
C LEU A 60 4.72 -14.26 -0.47
N PRO A 61 6.00 -14.42 -0.08
CA PRO A 61 6.58 -15.70 0.29
C PRO A 61 6.40 -16.04 1.79
N PHE A 62 5.20 -15.83 2.32
CA PHE A 62 4.94 -16.04 3.75
C PHE A 62 3.89 -17.12 3.98
N ALA A 63 3.95 -17.73 5.16
CA ALA A 63 2.91 -18.64 5.63
C ALA A 63 1.64 -17.84 6.01
N GLU A 64 0.49 -18.51 5.92
CA GLU A 64 -0.77 -17.95 6.44
C GLU A 64 -0.68 -17.74 7.95
N ASP A 65 -1.42 -16.74 8.45
CA ASP A 65 -1.48 -16.37 9.88
C ASP A 65 -0.10 -16.12 10.53
N PHE A 66 0.89 -15.70 9.72
CA PHE A 66 2.25 -15.50 10.20
C PHE A 66 2.41 -14.18 10.96
N PHE A 67 1.79 -13.10 10.48
CA PHE A 67 1.97 -11.77 11.05
C PHE A 67 0.94 -11.43 12.13
N ASP A 68 1.40 -10.72 13.15
CA ASP A 68 0.52 -10.13 14.16
C ASP A 68 -0.14 -8.85 13.65
N ALA A 69 0.51 -8.14 12.71
CA ALA A 69 -0.02 -6.94 12.06
C ALA A 69 0.59 -6.77 10.65
N ILE A 70 -0.14 -6.05 9.78
CA ILE A 70 0.34 -5.61 8.48
C ILE A 70 0.21 -4.08 8.42
N VAL A 71 1.25 -3.41 7.95
CA VAL A 71 1.25 -1.98 7.66
C VAL A 71 1.72 -1.74 6.23
N SER A 72 1.22 -0.68 5.59
CA SER A 72 1.66 -0.24 4.27
C SER A 72 1.57 1.28 4.21
N VAL A 73 2.70 1.93 3.94
CA VAL A 73 2.79 3.39 3.91
C VAL A 73 3.25 3.85 2.54
N GLY A 74 2.39 4.61 1.84
CA GLY A 74 2.71 5.24 0.56
C GLY A 74 2.76 4.32 -0.65
N CYS A 75 2.21 3.08 -0.58
CA CYS A 75 2.27 2.18 -1.72
C CYS A 75 1.01 1.33 -1.97
N TYR A 76 0.12 1.18 -1.00
CA TYR A 76 -1.01 0.25 -1.11
C TYR A 76 -1.94 0.54 -2.31
N TYR A 77 -2.04 1.79 -2.74
CA TYR A 77 -2.86 2.19 -3.89
C TYR A 77 -2.40 1.59 -5.23
N TYR A 78 -1.15 1.15 -5.35
CA TYR A 78 -0.67 0.51 -6.60
C TYR A 78 -1.32 -0.85 -6.88
N PHE A 79 -1.76 -1.55 -5.85
CA PHE A 79 -2.30 -2.91 -5.98
C PHE A 79 -3.58 -3.16 -5.16
N GLY A 80 -3.81 -2.34 -4.14
CA GLY A 80 -4.92 -2.54 -3.20
C GLY A 80 -6.29 -2.12 -3.71
N THR A 81 -6.37 -1.47 -4.87
CA THR A 81 -7.64 -1.13 -5.53
C THR A 81 -8.31 -2.33 -6.20
N ASP A 82 -7.59 -3.44 -6.40
CA ASP A 82 -8.17 -4.69 -6.87
C ASP A 82 -9.12 -5.27 -5.82
N ASP A 83 -10.32 -5.64 -6.27
CA ASP A 83 -11.40 -6.15 -5.42
C ASP A 83 -11.03 -7.43 -4.67
N HIS A 84 -10.10 -8.21 -5.18
CA HIS A 84 -9.66 -9.48 -4.61
C HIS A 84 -8.42 -9.37 -3.73
N TYR A 85 -7.71 -8.23 -3.82
CA TYR A 85 -6.41 -8.12 -3.17
C TYR A 85 -6.49 -8.21 -1.65
N LEU A 86 -7.48 -7.58 -1.02
CA LEU A 86 -7.63 -7.66 0.44
C LEU A 86 -7.86 -9.10 0.93
N ASN A 87 -8.60 -9.89 0.16
CA ASN A 87 -8.81 -11.31 0.47
C ASN A 87 -7.49 -12.11 0.43
N TYR A 88 -6.62 -11.77 -0.51
CA TYR A 88 -5.29 -12.37 -0.60
C TYR A 88 -4.40 -11.91 0.57
N LEU A 89 -4.31 -10.61 0.81
CA LEU A 89 -3.43 -10.04 1.84
C LEU A 89 -3.81 -10.50 3.25
N ALA A 90 -5.11 -10.56 3.55
CA ALA A 90 -5.62 -10.89 4.86
C ALA A 90 -5.24 -12.29 5.35
N ARG A 91 -4.87 -13.20 4.44
CA ARG A 91 -4.42 -14.55 4.84
C ARG A 91 -3.12 -14.56 5.63
N PHE A 92 -2.28 -13.53 5.43
CA PHE A 92 -0.97 -13.46 6.09
C PHE A 92 -1.01 -12.85 7.50
N VAL A 93 -2.06 -12.12 7.84
CA VAL A 93 -2.27 -11.59 9.19
C VAL A 93 -3.16 -12.55 9.99
N LYS A 94 -2.83 -12.76 11.25
CA LYS A 94 -3.62 -13.62 12.15
C LYS A 94 -5.07 -13.13 12.28
N PRO A 95 -6.03 -14.03 12.53
CA PRO A 95 -7.35 -13.63 13.02
C PRO A 95 -7.22 -12.64 14.18
N GLY A 96 -8.02 -11.58 14.19
CA GLY A 96 -7.92 -10.49 15.16
C GLY A 96 -6.76 -9.51 14.93
N GLY A 97 -5.82 -9.78 14.01
CA GLY A 97 -4.69 -8.91 13.72
C GLY A 97 -5.08 -7.67 12.88
N PRO A 98 -4.47 -6.50 13.14
CA PRO A 98 -4.75 -5.29 12.39
C PRO A 98 -4.03 -5.26 11.04
N VAL A 99 -4.70 -4.63 10.07
CA VAL A 99 -4.14 -4.18 8.78
C VAL A 99 -4.33 -2.68 8.70
N GLY A 100 -3.24 -1.95 8.53
CA GLY A 100 -3.26 -0.49 8.45
C GLY A 100 -2.58 0.02 7.19
N ILE A 101 -3.19 1.01 6.54
CA ILE A 101 -2.60 1.74 5.42
C ILE A 101 -2.59 3.23 5.68
N ALA A 102 -1.55 3.90 5.19
CA ALA A 102 -1.49 5.35 5.06
C ALA A 102 -0.98 5.67 3.65
N ASN A 103 -1.80 6.32 2.84
CA ASN A 103 -1.50 6.54 1.43
C ASN A 103 -1.76 7.98 1.01
N ALA A 104 -1.05 8.41 -0.04
CA ALA A 104 -1.58 9.47 -0.88
C ALA A 104 -3.02 9.13 -1.29
N GLY A 105 -3.89 10.11 -1.28
CA GLY A 105 -5.30 9.91 -1.55
C GLY A 105 -6.04 11.23 -1.72
N MET A 106 -7.34 11.18 -1.62
CA MET A 106 -8.21 12.31 -1.83
C MET A 106 -9.00 12.67 -0.57
N VAL A 107 -9.31 13.95 -0.42
CA VAL A 107 -10.28 14.43 0.59
C VAL A 107 -11.66 13.83 0.31
N ARG A 108 -12.05 13.79 -0.96
CA ARG A 108 -13.27 13.16 -1.49
C ARG A 108 -13.06 12.76 -2.94
N GLU A 109 -13.85 11.82 -3.44
CA GLU A 109 -13.84 11.49 -4.86
C GLU A 109 -14.20 12.72 -5.71
N ILE A 110 -13.51 12.89 -6.84
CA ILE A 110 -13.79 13.96 -7.79
C ILE A 110 -14.99 13.55 -8.65
N GLU A 111 -16.08 14.28 -8.48
CA GLU A 111 -17.26 14.14 -9.31
C GLU A 111 -17.23 15.24 -10.39
N GLY A 112 -17.15 14.85 -11.67
CA GLY A 112 -17.09 15.77 -12.79
C GLY A 112 -15.67 15.99 -13.35
N PRO A 113 -15.41 17.12 -14.03
CA PRO A 113 -14.12 17.37 -14.65
C PRO A 113 -13.03 17.60 -13.60
N LEU A 114 -11.82 17.10 -13.88
CA LEU A 114 -10.66 17.35 -13.04
C LEU A 114 -10.39 18.85 -12.91
N PRO A 115 -10.03 19.33 -11.71
CA PRO A 115 -9.50 20.66 -11.50
C PRO A 115 -8.31 20.93 -12.43
N GLU A 116 -8.22 22.16 -12.95
CA GLU A 116 -7.21 22.51 -13.95
C GLU A 116 -5.78 22.26 -13.47
N HIS A 117 -5.48 22.64 -12.23
CA HIS A 117 -4.17 22.47 -11.61
C HIS A 117 -3.75 21.00 -11.40
N LEU A 118 -4.70 20.06 -11.41
CA LEU A 118 -4.42 18.63 -11.27
C LEU A 118 -4.27 17.90 -12.62
N ARG A 119 -4.72 18.48 -13.72
CA ARG A 119 -4.81 17.75 -15.00
C ARG A 119 -3.47 17.20 -15.47
N GLY A 120 -2.42 18.01 -15.49
CA GLY A 120 -1.10 17.59 -15.93
C GLY A 120 -0.52 16.49 -15.04
N TRP A 121 -0.61 16.69 -13.73
CA TRP A 121 -0.16 15.73 -12.75
C TRP A 121 -0.94 14.40 -12.82
N TRP A 122 -2.27 14.47 -12.96
CA TRP A 122 -3.15 13.31 -12.99
C TRP A 122 -2.89 12.37 -14.16
N THR A 123 -2.52 12.92 -15.31
CA THR A 123 -2.29 12.17 -16.55
C THR A 123 -0.83 11.76 -16.74
N ASP A 124 0.08 12.18 -15.87
CA ASP A 124 1.47 11.75 -15.91
C ASP A 124 1.60 10.28 -15.47
N ASP A 125 2.29 9.48 -16.27
CA ASP A 125 2.44 8.03 -16.07
C ASP A 125 3.14 7.66 -14.75
N ARG A 126 3.79 8.61 -14.09
CA ARG A 126 4.50 8.40 -12.83
C ARG A 126 3.62 8.57 -11.60
N ASN A 127 2.49 9.27 -11.72
CA ASN A 127 1.73 9.74 -10.55
C ASN A 127 0.50 8.88 -10.21
N PHE A 128 -0.02 8.12 -11.16
CA PHE A 128 -1.14 7.19 -10.95
C PHE A 128 -2.36 7.81 -10.24
N GLY A 129 -2.69 9.07 -10.58
CA GLY A 129 -3.77 9.82 -9.94
C GLY A 129 -5.10 9.07 -9.87
N TRP A 130 -5.40 8.25 -10.88
CA TRP A 130 -6.61 7.41 -10.91
C TRP A 130 -6.67 6.28 -9.88
N CYS A 131 -5.55 5.96 -9.21
CA CYS A 131 -5.49 4.97 -8.12
C CYS A 131 -5.67 5.62 -6.74
N LEU A 132 -5.73 6.95 -6.68
CA LEU A 132 -5.87 7.68 -5.43
C LEU A 132 -7.35 7.83 -5.09
N HIS A 133 -7.71 7.38 -3.91
CA HIS A 133 -9.09 7.37 -3.44
C HIS A 133 -9.21 8.02 -2.06
N SER A 134 -10.43 8.46 -1.75
CA SER A 134 -10.76 9.02 -0.44
C SER A 134 -10.83 7.93 0.65
N ALA A 135 -10.69 8.33 1.90
CA ALA A 135 -10.88 7.43 3.04
C ALA A 135 -12.26 6.76 3.04
N ALA A 136 -13.29 7.47 2.59
CA ALA A 136 -14.65 6.93 2.46
C ALA A 136 -14.74 5.83 1.38
N TRP A 137 -14.01 6.00 0.27
CA TRP A 137 -13.93 4.97 -0.77
C TRP A 137 -13.23 3.73 -0.24
N TRP A 138 -12.05 3.89 0.39
CA TRP A 138 -11.28 2.78 0.98
C TRP A 138 -12.08 2.03 2.04
N ARG A 139 -12.83 2.76 2.90
CA ARG A 139 -13.74 2.15 3.87
C ARG A 139 -14.74 1.22 3.18
N ARG A 140 -15.47 1.71 2.17
CA ARG A 140 -16.46 0.91 1.44
C ARG A 140 -15.80 -0.25 0.71
N HIS A 141 -14.62 -0.01 0.11
CA HIS A 141 -13.87 -1.02 -0.62
C HIS A 141 -13.46 -2.20 0.28
N TRP A 142 -13.06 -1.93 1.51
CA TRP A 142 -12.71 -2.97 2.47
C TRP A 142 -13.94 -3.60 3.14
N GLU A 143 -14.92 -2.79 3.54
CA GLU A 143 -16.15 -3.26 4.21
C GLU A 143 -16.96 -4.24 3.36
N LYS A 144 -17.03 -4.04 2.03
CA LYS A 144 -17.79 -4.92 1.12
C LYS A 144 -17.29 -6.38 1.13
N THR A 145 -16.03 -6.60 1.53
CA THR A 145 -15.46 -7.95 1.61
C THR A 145 -15.93 -8.73 2.84
N GLY A 146 -16.36 -8.03 3.89
CA GLY A 146 -16.69 -8.63 5.18
C GLY A 146 -15.48 -9.18 5.96
N ILE A 147 -14.24 -9.03 5.44
CA ILE A 147 -13.02 -9.62 6.00
C ILE A 147 -12.53 -8.83 7.21
N LEU A 148 -12.51 -7.49 7.11
CA LEU A 148 -12.03 -6.63 8.18
C LEU A 148 -13.19 -5.91 8.87
N ALA A 149 -13.04 -5.71 10.18
CA ALA A 149 -13.79 -4.71 10.93
C ALA A 149 -13.01 -3.39 10.86
N ILE A 150 -13.58 -2.36 10.23
CA ILE A 150 -12.89 -1.07 10.05
C ILE A 150 -12.96 -0.26 11.33
N GLU A 151 -11.79 0.05 11.89
CA GLU A 151 -11.63 0.84 13.12
C GLU A 151 -11.39 2.32 12.81
N VAL A 152 -10.59 2.61 11.77
CA VAL A 152 -10.27 3.98 11.33
C VAL A 152 -10.45 4.07 9.81
N ALA A 153 -11.01 5.14 9.32
CA ALA A 153 -10.91 5.55 7.93
C ALA A 153 -11.10 7.06 7.88
N ASP A 154 -10.02 7.79 7.79
CA ASP A 154 -10.01 9.24 7.85
C ASP A 154 -8.94 9.86 6.93
N THR A 155 -9.07 11.16 6.73
CA THR A 155 -8.07 11.99 6.08
C THR A 155 -7.12 12.52 7.16
N MET A 156 -5.81 12.41 6.94
CA MET A 156 -4.82 12.90 7.90
C MET A 156 -4.87 14.42 8.00
N PRO A 157 -4.90 14.99 9.21
CA PRO A 157 -4.70 16.42 9.38
C PRO A 157 -3.37 16.84 8.72
N ASP A 158 -3.42 17.91 7.92
CA ASP A 158 -2.23 18.45 7.21
C ASP A 158 -1.43 17.44 6.37
N GLY A 159 -2.03 16.29 6.03
CA GLY A 159 -1.37 15.23 5.28
C GLY A 159 -0.86 15.68 3.91
N TRP A 160 -1.55 16.61 3.24
CA TRP A 160 -1.09 17.23 1.99
C TRP A 160 0.24 18.01 2.18
N GLN A 161 0.38 18.71 3.34
CA GLN A 161 1.61 19.44 3.66
C GLN A 161 2.77 18.48 3.91
N LEU A 162 2.52 17.40 4.66
CA LEU A 162 3.52 16.35 4.90
C LEU A 162 3.94 15.68 3.59
N TRP A 163 3.01 15.48 2.66
CA TRP A 163 3.30 14.95 1.32
C TRP A 163 4.18 15.91 0.53
N LEU A 164 3.82 17.18 0.48
CA LEU A 164 4.61 18.21 -0.19
C LEU A 164 6.03 18.32 0.39
N ASP A 165 6.15 18.40 1.72
CA ASP A 165 7.45 18.53 2.39
C ASP A 165 8.34 17.30 2.17
N TRP A 166 7.74 16.11 2.15
CA TRP A 166 8.44 14.88 1.79
C TRP A 166 8.98 14.92 0.36
N HIS A 167 8.15 15.29 -0.62
CA HIS A 167 8.56 15.34 -2.03
C HIS A 167 9.61 16.39 -2.30
N ARG A 168 9.60 17.52 -1.62
CA ARG A 168 10.67 18.53 -1.70
C ARG A 168 12.04 17.97 -1.32
N VAL A 169 12.08 16.95 -0.49
CA VAL A 169 13.34 16.32 -0.06
C VAL A 169 13.73 15.14 -0.94
N VAL A 170 12.77 14.26 -1.27
CA VAL A 170 13.09 12.97 -1.93
C VAL A 170 13.01 13.03 -3.45
N ALA A 171 12.25 13.96 -4.00
CA ALA A 171 12.04 14.13 -5.44
C ALA A 171 11.91 15.62 -5.84
N PRO A 172 12.93 16.46 -5.53
CA PRO A 172 12.86 17.90 -5.78
C PRO A 172 12.72 18.24 -7.27
N ASP A 173 13.11 17.32 -8.15
CA ASP A 173 13.03 17.50 -9.61
C ASP A 173 11.65 17.11 -10.18
N ASN A 174 10.73 16.58 -9.37
CA ASN A 174 9.35 16.30 -9.80
C ASN A 174 8.49 17.56 -9.69
N ALA A 175 8.80 18.56 -10.52
CA ALA A 175 8.13 19.86 -10.52
C ALA A 175 6.62 19.74 -10.68
N LEU A 176 6.14 18.80 -11.51
CA LEU A 176 4.73 18.62 -11.80
C LEU A 176 3.91 18.25 -10.55
N GLU A 177 4.45 17.37 -9.71
CA GLU A 177 3.79 16.98 -8.47
C GLU A 177 3.86 18.07 -7.40
N LEU A 178 5.02 18.72 -7.28
CA LEU A 178 5.20 19.84 -6.36
C LEU A 178 4.24 20.99 -6.67
N GLU A 179 4.15 21.40 -7.94
CA GLU A 179 3.24 22.46 -8.41
C GLU A 179 1.75 22.08 -8.16
N ALA A 180 1.38 20.82 -8.44
CA ALA A 180 0.03 20.34 -8.19
C ALA A 180 -0.34 20.40 -6.71
N LEU A 181 0.53 19.93 -5.82
CA LEU A 181 0.32 19.96 -4.37
C LEU A 181 0.29 21.39 -3.81
N GLU A 182 1.19 22.27 -4.29
CA GLU A 182 1.23 23.68 -3.89
C GLU A 182 -0.02 24.46 -4.32
N ALA A 183 -0.56 24.15 -5.50
CA ALA A 183 -1.78 24.77 -6.00
C ALA A 183 -3.03 24.21 -5.30
N ASP A 184 -3.06 22.89 -5.02
CA ASP A 184 -4.20 22.21 -4.41
C ASP A 184 -4.41 22.55 -2.93
N ARG A 185 -3.36 22.65 -2.16
CA ARG A 185 -3.36 22.97 -0.72
C ARG A 185 -4.31 22.13 0.10
N GLY A 186 -4.42 20.86 -0.22
CA GLY A 186 -5.31 19.94 0.49
C GLY A 186 -6.80 20.09 0.18
N SER A 187 -7.14 20.80 -0.90
CA SER A 187 -8.53 20.94 -1.35
C SER A 187 -9.09 19.63 -1.90
N HIS A 188 -8.25 18.87 -2.59
CA HIS A 188 -8.58 17.58 -3.20
C HIS A 188 -7.61 16.49 -2.78
N LEU A 189 -6.30 16.77 -2.79
CA LEU A 189 -5.24 15.82 -2.47
C LEU A 189 -4.87 15.87 -0.99
N ASN A 190 -4.72 14.69 -0.39
CA ASN A 190 -4.31 14.57 1.01
C ASN A 190 -3.75 13.16 1.25
N TYR A 191 -3.29 12.89 2.46
CA TYR A 191 -3.05 11.53 2.92
C TYR A 191 -4.28 10.98 3.62
N VAL A 192 -4.58 9.72 3.35
CA VAL A 192 -5.69 8.99 3.97
C VAL A 192 -5.15 7.82 4.79
N ARG A 193 -5.84 7.53 5.90
CA ARG A 193 -5.54 6.37 6.75
C ARG A 193 -6.74 5.44 6.80
N VAL A 194 -6.45 4.16 6.70
CA VAL A 194 -7.47 3.13 6.96
C VAL A 194 -6.85 2.05 7.84
N VAL A 195 -7.53 1.71 8.92
CA VAL A 195 -7.14 0.60 9.80
C VAL A 195 -8.35 -0.29 9.98
N GLY A 196 -8.16 -1.56 9.76
CA GLY A 196 -9.17 -2.57 10.03
C GLY A 196 -8.54 -3.78 10.71
N ARG A 197 -9.36 -4.53 11.41
CA ARG A 197 -8.94 -5.74 12.10
C ARG A 197 -9.55 -6.97 11.43
N ARG A 198 -8.72 -7.98 11.10
CA ARG A 198 -9.23 -9.23 10.53
C ARG A 198 -10.22 -9.86 11.52
N ARG A 199 -11.43 -10.13 11.03
CA ARG A 199 -12.45 -10.79 11.83
C ARG A 199 -12.02 -12.22 12.16
N GLU A 200 -12.26 -12.69 13.36
CA GLU A 200 -11.92 -14.06 13.80
C GLU A 200 -12.51 -15.13 12.88
N GLN A 201 -13.69 -14.89 12.37
CA GLN A 201 -14.43 -15.83 11.52
C GLN A 201 -14.45 -15.39 10.04
N ALA A 202 -13.50 -14.53 9.62
CA ALA A 202 -13.42 -14.10 8.23
C ALA A 202 -13.21 -15.32 7.32
N LYS A 203 -14.11 -15.48 6.35
CA LYS A 203 -13.97 -16.52 5.34
C LYS A 203 -13.13 -15.97 4.20
N LEU A 204 -11.89 -16.45 4.10
CA LEU A 204 -11.01 -16.14 2.99
C LEU A 204 -11.29 -17.09 1.84
N LEU A 205 -11.41 -16.55 0.64
CA LEU A 205 -11.69 -17.31 -0.57
C LEU A 205 -10.43 -17.39 -1.43
N ASP A 206 -10.26 -18.49 -2.09
CA ASP A 206 -9.22 -18.62 -3.11
C ASP A 206 -9.76 -18.10 -4.45
N VAL A 207 -9.72 -16.79 -4.62
CA VAL A 207 -10.37 -16.09 -5.75
C VAL A 207 -9.85 -16.49 -7.11
N VAL A 208 -8.59 -16.92 -7.18
CA VAL A 208 -7.98 -17.36 -8.44
C VAL A 208 -8.53 -18.73 -8.88
N VAL A 209 -9.05 -19.51 -7.95
CA VAL A 209 -9.63 -20.84 -8.21
C VAL A 209 -10.94 -20.78 -9.00
N SER A 210 -11.63 -19.65 -8.97
CA SER A 210 -12.86 -19.46 -9.75
C SER A 210 -12.62 -19.38 -11.27
N LEU A 211 -11.36 -19.10 -11.69
CA LEU A 211 -10.98 -19.03 -13.09
C LEU A 211 -10.32 -20.35 -13.52
N PRO A 212 -10.82 -21.01 -14.56
CA PRO A 212 -10.13 -22.18 -15.15
C PRO A 212 -8.67 -21.85 -15.48
N ALA A 213 -7.77 -22.79 -15.21
CA ALA A 213 -6.33 -22.58 -15.42
C ALA A 213 -5.96 -22.13 -16.84
N GLN A 214 -6.76 -22.51 -17.83
CA GLN A 214 -6.58 -22.08 -19.22
C GLN A 214 -6.68 -20.56 -19.42
N TYR A 215 -7.40 -19.84 -18.56
CA TYR A 215 -7.52 -18.38 -18.63
C TYR A 215 -6.44 -17.65 -17.81
N THR A 216 -5.69 -18.36 -17.00
CA THR A 216 -4.62 -17.78 -16.16
C THR A 216 -3.22 -18.08 -16.67
N LYS A 217 -3.06 -18.99 -17.64
CA LYS A 217 -1.78 -19.33 -18.26
C LYS A 217 -1.41 -18.33 -19.34
N LYS A 218 -0.15 -17.92 -19.37
CA LYS A 218 0.45 -17.16 -20.47
C LYS A 218 1.47 -18.01 -21.21
N PRO A 219 1.52 -17.89 -22.55
CA PRO A 219 0.57 -17.22 -23.42
C PRO A 219 -0.70 -18.03 -23.60
N LEU A 220 -1.85 -17.35 -23.73
CA LEU A 220 -3.12 -17.97 -24.14
C LEU A 220 -3.19 -18.15 -25.67
N LEU A 221 -2.22 -17.62 -26.37
CA LEU A 221 -2.11 -17.76 -27.81
C LEU A 221 -1.69 -19.19 -28.14
N ARG A 222 -2.46 -19.85 -28.97
CA ARG A 222 -2.03 -21.11 -29.60
C ARG A 222 -0.87 -20.77 -30.52
N SER A 223 0.16 -21.62 -30.53
CA SER A 223 1.17 -21.54 -31.58
C SER A 223 0.50 -21.92 -32.92
N GLU A 224 0.84 -21.23 -33.99
CA GLU A 224 0.30 -21.55 -35.34
C GLU A 224 0.72 -22.97 -35.85
N ALA A 225 1.35 -23.76 -35.01
CA ALA A 225 1.89 -25.08 -35.30
C ALA A 225 1.10 -26.24 -34.65
N GLU A 226 -0.12 -26.01 -34.17
CA GLU A 226 -1.03 -27.06 -33.72
C GLU A 226 -2.34 -27.07 -34.52
#